data_1a80d31cf93be36b8b91aaad470ad4f4
#
_entry.id   1a80d31cf93be36b8b91aaad470ad4f4
#
_cell.length_a   1.000
_cell.length_b   1.000
_cell.length_c   1.000
_cell.angle_alpha   90.00
_cell.angle_beta   90.00
_cell.angle_gamma   90.00
#
_symmetry.space_group_name_H-M   'P 1'
#
loop_
_entity.id
_entity.type
_entity.pdbx_description
1 polymer ?
#
loop_
_entity_poly.entity_id
_entity_poly.type
_entity_poly.pdbx_seq_one_letter_code
_entity_poly.pdbx_strand_id
1 'polypeptide(L)'
;MHSRDATMTGRSLLEREDVLAALGGAFSEVKAGRGRVVLVAGEAGVGKTTLVRAFCDSVRRSSRVLEGSCEALATPRPLGAFVDAADGLGGALAALVGEGGRPHEVFSALRDELASGHAVVVVEDAHWADEATLDVLRMLFRRIESIPALVIVTYRGEEVDSEHRLRVLLGDVATASGVARLALQPLSAAAVAEMAAGCDIDATDLHRLTSGNPFYVREVLDAGGSEIPATVSDAVLARAARLSAEARRVLEVVSIAPPRMEPWLLEAVCDDTAGRVDECLASGMLVEHGDAFAFRHELARIAIENAIGPARRRTLHRKLLAALSAANGDSELARLAHHAEAADDGEAVLRIAPAAAEQAARLGAHREAAAQYSRALRFAGVLPPRERADLFERLSDAFFNTDDQVDSIAARKNAIECYREAGDAAGEAAALSQLVSPFACRGLMDDARAAGEGAVALLEPLG
;
A
#
# COMPACT_ATOMS: atom_id res chain seq x y z
N MET A 1 18.85 -40.34 8.82
CA MET A 1 19.62 -39.93 7.65
C MET A 1 18.79 -40.29 6.41
N HIS A 2 17.89 -39.45 6.00
CA HIS A 2 17.29 -39.48 4.66
C HIS A 2 16.89 -38.05 4.29
N SER A 3 17.49 -37.63 3.24
CA SER A 3 17.39 -36.36 2.54
C SER A 3 15.91 -35.92 2.34
N ARG A 4 15.56 -34.77 2.87
CA ARG A 4 14.33 -33.98 2.54
C ARG A 4 14.66 -32.58 2.06
N ASP A 5 15.87 -32.40 1.58
CA ASP A 5 16.26 -31.17 0.87
C ASP A 5 16.22 -31.45 -0.63
N ALA A 6 15.16 -31.02 -1.29
CA ALA A 6 15.07 -30.73 -2.72
C ALA A 6 13.65 -30.97 -3.27
N THR A 7 12.63 -30.21 -2.88
CA THR A 7 11.35 -30.18 -3.64
C THR A 7 10.51 -28.95 -3.34
N MET A 8 11.01 -27.74 -3.61
CA MET A 8 10.18 -26.53 -3.65
C MET A 8 10.15 -25.82 -5.01
N THR A 9 10.79 -26.37 -6.04
CA THR A 9 10.87 -25.78 -7.40
C THR A 9 10.00 -26.48 -8.45
N GLY A 10 8.95 -27.24 -8.07
CA GLY A 10 8.21 -28.06 -9.03
C GLY A 10 6.73 -28.28 -8.77
N ARG A 11 6.05 -27.44 -7.99
CA ARG A 11 4.58 -27.53 -7.95
C ARG A 11 4.01 -26.67 -9.07
N SER A 12 3.42 -27.31 -10.11
CA SER A 12 2.73 -26.65 -11.20
C SER A 12 1.63 -25.75 -10.62
N LEU A 13 1.53 -24.55 -11.17
CA LEU A 13 0.42 -23.64 -10.88
C LEU A 13 -0.81 -24.22 -11.55
N LEU A 14 -1.73 -24.77 -10.77
CA LEU A 14 -2.95 -25.37 -11.29
C LEU A 14 -3.84 -24.31 -11.92
N GLU A 15 -4.33 -24.59 -13.13
CA GLU A 15 -5.28 -23.73 -13.87
C GLU A 15 -4.76 -22.29 -14.10
N ARG A 16 -3.46 -22.15 -14.37
CA ARG A 16 -2.83 -20.82 -14.64
C ARG A 16 -2.08 -20.77 -15.98
N GLU A 17 -2.14 -21.83 -16.77
CA GLU A 17 -1.41 -21.99 -18.02
C GLU A 17 -1.80 -20.89 -19.03
N ASP A 18 -3.10 -20.63 -19.18
CA ASP A 18 -3.61 -19.61 -20.11
C ASP A 18 -3.14 -18.20 -19.74
N VAL A 19 -3.11 -17.90 -18.43
CA VAL A 19 -2.67 -16.59 -17.93
C VAL A 19 -1.16 -16.43 -18.10
N LEU A 20 -0.38 -17.49 -17.81
CA LEU A 20 1.06 -17.51 -18.06
C LEU A 20 1.38 -17.38 -19.56
N ALA A 21 0.62 -18.05 -20.43
CA ALA A 21 0.75 -17.92 -21.87
C ALA A 21 0.45 -16.49 -22.34
N ALA A 22 -0.58 -15.84 -21.80
CA ALA A 22 -0.91 -14.44 -22.10
C ALA A 22 0.22 -13.48 -21.66
N LEU A 23 0.80 -13.67 -20.49
CA LEU A 23 1.97 -12.90 -20.01
C LEU A 23 3.19 -13.14 -20.93
N GLY A 24 3.43 -14.39 -21.33
CA GLY A 24 4.50 -14.76 -22.28
C GLY A 24 4.30 -14.13 -23.65
N GLY A 25 3.06 -14.08 -24.15
CA GLY A 25 2.69 -13.41 -25.39
C GLY A 25 2.97 -11.90 -25.33
N ALA A 26 2.51 -11.23 -24.25
CA ALA A 26 2.78 -9.81 -24.02
C ALA A 26 4.29 -9.51 -23.97
N PHE A 27 5.06 -10.37 -23.29
CA PHE A 27 6.51 -10.21 -23.23
C PHE A 27 7.21 -10.46 -24.56
N SER A 28 6.68 -11.33 -25.40
CA SER A 28 7.20 -11.54 -26.77
C SER A 28 7.01 -10.28 -27.63
N GLU A 29 5.93 -9.53 -27.43
CA GLU A 29 5.73 -8.24 -28.09
C GLU A 29 6.72 -7.18 -27.59
N VAL A 30 7.04 -7.18 -26.29
CA VAL A 30 8.09 -6.31 -25.75
C VAL A 30 9.45 -6.60 -26.39
N LYS A 31 9.80 -7.87 -26.58
CA LYS A 31 11.02 -8.26 -27.31
C LYS A 31 11.01 -7.80 -28.77
N ALA A 32 9.83 -7.61 -29.36
CA ALA A 32 9.67 -7.02 -30.71
C ALA A 32 9.62 -5.47 -30.66
N GLY A 33 9.93 -4.84 -29.54
CA GLY A 33 10.01 -3.37 -29.39
C GLY A 33 8.68 -2.69 -29.06
N ARG A 34 7.60 -3.44 -28.81
CA ARG A 34 6.27 -2.90 -28.45
C ARG A 34 5.97 -3.17 -26.99
N GLY A 35 5.96 -2.13 -26.17
CA GLY A 35 5.60 -2.28 -24.76
C GLY A 35 4.14 -2.67 -24.52
N ARG A 36 3.90 -3.32 -23.41
CA ARG A 36 2.58 -3.83 -23.00
C ARG A 36 2.33 -3.61 -21.51
N VAL A 37 1.06 -3.41 -21.17
CA VAL A 37 0.56 -3.43 -19.81
C VAL A 37 -0.35 -4.63 -19.63
N VAL A 38 -0.16 -5.37 -18.57
CA VAL A 38 -1.06 -6.46 -18.15
C VAL A 38 -1.58 -6.18 -16.76
N LEU A 39 -2.89 -5.99 -16.67
CA LEU A 39 -3.62 -5.77 -15.42
C LEU A 39 -4.15 -7.11 -14.93
N VAL A 40 -3.66 -7.58 -13.78
CA VAL A 40 -4.04 -8.87 -13.19
C VAL A 40 -4.98 -8.65 -12.00
N ALA A 41 -6.26 -8.88 -12.23
CA ALA A 41 -7.30 -8.79 -11.21
C ALA A 41 -7.55 -10.14 -10.53
N GLY A 42 -8.04 -10.12 -9.30
CA GLY A 42 -8.51 -11.31 -8.59
C GLY A 42 -8.58 -11.10 -7.09
N GLU A 43 -9.36 -11.95 -6.42
CA GLU A 43 -9.59 -11.90 -4.99
C GLU A 43 -8.32 -12.04 -4.15
N ALA A 44 -8.41 -11.65 -2.88
CA ALA A 44 -7.35 -11.92 -1.91
C ALA A 44 -7.08 -13.43 -1.81
N GLY A 45 -5.81 -13.85 -1.87
CA GLY A 45 -5.45 -15.27 -1.77
C GLY A 45 -5.62 -16.11 -3.04
N VAL A 46 -6.12 -15.56 -4.17
CA VAL A 46 -6.35 -16.30 -5.43
C VAL A 46 -5.06 -16.69 -6.16
N GLY A 47 -3.91 -16.18 -5.72
CA GLY A 47 -2.60 -16.54 -6.26
C GLY A 47 -1.98 -15.56 -7.25
N LYS A 48 -2.36 -14.26 -7.25
CA LYS A 48 -1.79 -13.22 -8.12
C LYS A 48 -0.27 -13.13 -8.00
N THR A 49 0.24 -12.88 -6.79
CA THR A 49 1.67 -12.78 -6.51
C THR A 49 2.43 -14.05 -6.89
N THR A 50 1.86 -15.24 -6.62
CA THR A 50 2.49 -16.52 -6.99
C THR A 50 2.62 -16.67 -8.51
N LEU A 51 1.58 -16.28 -9.25
CA LEU A 51 1.58 -16.28 -10.71
C LEU A 51 2.64 -15.31 -11.28
N VAL A 52 2.65 -14.07 -10.79
CA VAL A 52 3.58 -13.02 -11.27
C VAL A 52 5.02 -13.43 -10.97
N ARG A 53 5.32 -13.95 -9.78
CA ARG A 53 6.64 -14.45 -9.43
C ARG A 53 7.09 -15.60 -10.36
N ALA A 54 6.24 -16.59 -10.60
CA ALA A 54 6.56 -17.70 -11.49
C ALA A 54 6.87 -17.21 -12.92
N PHE A 55 6.12 -16.20 -13.41
CA PHE A 55 6.42 -15.56 -14.68
C PHE A 55 7.76 -14.81 -14.63
N CYS A 56 7.98 -13.96 -13.63
CA CYS A 56 9.22 -13.20 -13.47
C CYS A 56 10.45 -14.11 -13.41
N ASP A 57 10.39 -15.21 -12.65
CA ASP A 57 11.47 -16.18 -12.55
C ASP A 57 11.80 -16.82 -13.91
N SER A 58 10.80 -17.03 -14.74
CA SER A 58 10.99 -17.60 -16.09
C SER A 58 11.74 -16.65 -17.05
N VAL A 59 11.62 -15.32 -16.83
CA VAL A 59 12.22 -14.29 -17.71
C VAL A 59 13.43 -13.59 -17.10
N ARG A 60 13.71 -13.74 -15.82
CA ARG A 60 14.78 -13.05 -15.07
C ARG A 60 16.19 -13.24 -15.65
N ARG A 61 16.43 -14.37 -16.34
CA ARG A 61 17.71 -14.64 -17.01
C ARG A 61 17.88 -13.84 -18.30
N SER A 62 16.81 -13.38 -18.92
CA SER A 62 16.81 -12.72 -20.21
C SER A 62 16.39 -11.24 -20.16
N SER A 63 15.94 -10.76 -19.00
CA SER A 63 15.40 -9.42 -18.84
C SER A 63 15.54 -8.94 -17.42
N ARG A 64 15.63 -7.61 -17.26
CA ARG A 64 15.57 -6.99 -15.94
C ARG A 64 14.14 -7.06 -15.42
N VAL A 65 14.01 -7.34 -14.13
CA VAL A 65 12.72 -7.36 -13.43
C VAL A 65 12.81 -6.35 -12.29
N LEU A 66 11.91 -5.37 -12.32
CA LEU A 66 11.75 -4.31 -11.33
C LEU A 66 10.46 -4.58 -10.58
N GLU A 67 10.55 -4.86 -9.30
CA GLU A 67 9.39 -5.25 -8.49
C GLU A 67 9.16 -4.23 -7.38
N GLY A 68 7.95 -3.74 -7.26
CA GLY A 68 7.52 -2.89 -6.17
C GLY A 68 6.10 -3.23 -5.75
N SER A 69 5.80 -3.02 -4.48
CA SER A 69 4.46 -3.26 -3.94
C SER A 69 3.89 -2.01 -3.29
N CYS A 70 2.57 -1.86 -3.40
CA CYS A 70 1.85 -0.81 -2.70
C CYS A 70 1.56 -1.26 -1.26
N GLU A 71 1.63 -0.32 -0.33
CA GLU A 71 1.54 -0.59 1.10
C GLU A 71 0.10 -0.56 1.59
N ALA A 72 -0.32 -1.60 2.33
CA ALA A 72 -1.62 -1.68 2.99
C ALA A 72 -1.71 -0.73 4.21
N LEU A 73 -1.36 0.53 4.02
CA LEU A 73 -1.45 1.58 5.03
C LEU A 73 -2.58 2.54 4.67
N ALA A 74 -3.27 3.09 5.68
CA ALA A 74 -4.28 4.12 5.47
C ALA A 74 -3.69 5.38 4.78
N THR A 75 -2.40 5.60 4.97
CA THR A 75 -1.61 6.64 4.31
C THR A 75 -0.29 6.04 3.85
N PRO A 76 -0.25 5.42 2.66
CA PRO A 76 0.95 4.80 2.13
C PRO A 76 2.04 5.84 1.85
N ARG A 77 3.28 5.37 1.78
CA ARG A 77 4.43 6.21 1.39
C ARG A 77 4.27 6.64 -0.07
N PRO A 78 4.33 7.96 -0.37
CA PRO A 78 4.27 8.42 -1.76
C PRO A 78 5.35 7.76 -2.62
N LEU A 79 4.96 7.31 -3.82
CA LEU A 79 5.83 6.58 -4.76
C LEU A 79 6.42 5.28 -4.20
N GLY A 80 5.85 4.71 -3.13
CA GLY A 80 6.39 3.55 -2.43
C GLY A 80 6.76 2.39 -3.35
N ALA A 81 5.87 2.01 -4.26
CA ALA A 81 6.12 0.95 -5.22
C ALA A 81 7.31 1.24 -6.17
N PHE A 82 7.56 2.50 -6.51
CA PHE A 82 8.71 2.87 -7.35
C PHE A 82 10.00 3.02 -6.54
N VAL A 83 9.92 3.36 -5.26
CA VAL A 83 11.07 3.29 -4.35
C VAL A 83 11.56 1.85 -4.26
N ASP A 84 10.65 0.90 -3.99
CA ASP A 84 11.00 -0.53 -3.95
C ASP A 84 11.56 -1.04 -5.29
N ALA A 85 10.92 -0.66 -6.41
CA ALA A 85 11.38 -1.05 -7.73
C ALA A 85 12.75 -0.45 -8.10
N ALA A 86 13.12 0.69 -7.52
CA ALA A 86 14.41 1.34 -7.73
C ALA A 86 15.50 0.80 -6.79
N ASP A 87 15.14 0.09 -5.72
CA ASP A 87 16.09 -0.58 -4.85
C ASP A 87 16.96 -1.55 -5.67
N GLY A 88 18.26 -1.36 -5.63
CA GLY A 88 19.22 -2.17 -6.39
C GLY A 88 19.51 -1.71 -7.82
N LEU A 89 18.80 -0.70 -8.37
CA LEU A 89 19.12 -0.13 -9.68
C LEU A 89 20.26 0.89 -9.61
N GLY A 90 20.29 1.71 -8.55
CA GLY A 90 21.13 2.91 -8.53
C GLY A 90 20.70 3.93 -9.60
N GLY A 91 21.49 5.00 -9.78
CA GLY A 91 21.27 5.98 -10.85
C GLY A 91 20.19 7.02 -10.57
N ALA A 92 19.71 7.68 -11.64
CA ALA A 92 18.83 8.83 -11.55
C ALA A 92 17.44 8.49 -10.97
N LEU A 93 16.90 7.31 -11.27
CA LEU A 93 15.59 6.88 -10.75
C LEU A 93 15.65 6.71 -9.22
N ALA A 94 16.66 5.99 -8.71
CA ALA A 94 16.82 5.76 -7.27
C ALA A 94 17.03 7.08 -6.51
N ALA A 95 17.83 7.99 -7.06
CA ALA A 95 18.03 9.31 -6.49
C ALA A 95 16.72 10.11 -6.43
N LEU A 96 15.98 10.18 -7.54
CA LEU A 96 14.72 10.94 -7.62
C LEU A 96 13.64 10.40 -6.67
N VAL A 97 13.43 9.08 -6.59
CA VAL A 97 12.43 8.54 -5.66
C VAL A 97 12.86 8.68 -4.20
N GLY A 98 14.15 8.60 -3.89
CA GLY A 98 14.71 8.80 -2.56
C GLY A 98 14.67 10.27 -2.10
N GLU A 99 14.91 11.22 -3.03
CA GLU A 99 14.89 12.66 -2.77
C GLU A 99 13.48 13.27 -2.87
N GLY A 100 12.48 12.50 -3.27
CA GLY A 100 11.11 12.95 -3.42
C GLY A 100 10.85 13.71 -4.71
N GLY A 101 11.26 13.16 -5.84
CA GLY A 101 10.96 13.69 -7.17
C GLY A 101 9.47 13.70 -7.47
N ARG A 102 9.03 14.65 -8.31
CA ARG A 102 7.63 14.73 -8.72
C ARG A 102 7.26 13.57 -9.66
N PRO A 103 5.98 13.14 -9.74
CA PRO A 103 5.57 12.00 -10.58
C PRO A 103 6.07 12.06 -12.03
N HIS A 104 6.08 13.23 -12.66
CA HIS A 104 6.55 13.38 -14.04
C HIS A 104 8.08 13.25 -14.19
N GLU A 105 8.86 13.61 -13.17
CA GLU A 105 10.32 13.44 -13.13
C GLU A 105 10.65 11.96 -12.96
N VAL A 106 9.95 11.29 -12.02
CA VAL A 106 10.06 9.84 -11.80
C VAL A 106 9.67 9.07 -13.06
N PHE A 107 8.55 9.44 -13.72
CA PHE A 107 8.17 8.86 -15.00
C PHE A 107 9.28 9.03 -16.06
N SER A 108 9.87 10.22 -16.19
CA SER A 108 10.93 10.45 -17.17
C SER A 108 12.16 9.61 -16.89
N ALA A 109 12.62 9.53 -15.64
CA ALA A 109 13.75 8.70 -15.25
C ALA A 109 13.45 7.20 -15.45
N LEU A 110 12.25 6.74 -15.09
CA LEU A 110 11.82 5.37 -15.32
C LEU A 110 11.79 5.02 -16.83
N ARG A 111 11.21 5.89 -17.65
CA ARG A 111 11.20 5.70 -19.12
C ARG A 111 12.61 5.59 -19.69
N ASP A 112 13.52 6.46 -19.29
CA ASP A 112 14.89 6.48 -19.78
C ASP A 112 15.65 5.21 -19.32
N GLU A 113 15.39 4.74 -18.12
CA GLU A 113 15.89 3.46 -17.61
C GLU A 113 15.35 2.27 -18.40
N LEU A 114 14.05 2.26 -18.71
CA LEU A 114 13.40 1.20 -19.48
C LEU A 114 13.81 1.20 -20.96
N ALA A 115 14.24 2.34 -21.51
CA ALA A 115 14.69 2.43 -22.90
C ALA A 115 16.02 1.69 -23.15
N SER A 116 16.77 1.35 -22.12
CA SER A 116 18.10 0.70 -22.24
C SER A 116 18.05 -0.80 -22.54
N GLY A 117 16.85 -1.42 -22.58
CA GLY A 117 16.68 -2.86 -22.86
C GLY A 117 15.28 -3.35 -22.54
N HIS A 118 15.05 -4.64 -22.72
CA HIS A 118 13.77 -5.25 -22.36
C HIS A 118 13.67 -5.41 -20.84
N ALA A 119 12.61 -4.88 -20.25
CA ALA A 119 12.36 -4.94 -18.82
C ALA A 119 10.94 -5.40 -18.49
N VAL A 120 10.78 -5.97 -17.30
CA VAL A 120 9.49 -6.23 -16.69
C VAL A 120 9.39 -5.34 -15.45
N VAL A 121 8.34 -4.55 -15.35
CA VAL A 121 8.02 -3.73 -14.19
C VAL A 121 6.78 -4.34 -13.53
N VAL A 122 6.88 -4.67 -12.26
CA VAL A 122 5.77 -5.21 -11.48
C VAL A 122 5.37 -4.21 -10.42
N VAL A 123 4.08 -3.88 -10.36
CA VAL A 123 3.47 -3.12 -9.28
C VAL A 123 2.41 -4.01 -8.63
N GLU A 124 2.73 -4.53 -7.44
CA GLU A 124 1.80 -5.38 -6.72
C GLU A 124 0.82 -4.57 -5.89
N ASP A 125 -0.40 -5.10 -5.77
CA ASP A 125 -1.49 -4.60 -4.91
C ASP A 125 -1.83 -3.11 -5.13
N ALA A 126 -1.93 -2.69 -6.40
CA ALA A 126 -2.19 -1.30 -6.80
C ALA A 126 -3.52 -0.70 -6.28
N HIS A 127 -4.40 -1.50 -5.67
CA HIS A 127 -5.56 -1.00 -4.93
C HIS A 127 -5.15 -0.23 -3.65
N TRP A 128 -3.91 -0.38 -3.17
CA TRP A 128 -3.33 0.42 -2.09
C TRP A 128 -2.38 1.53 -2.59
N ALA A 129 -2.33 1.76 -3.91
CA ALA A 129 -1.42 2.74 -4.47
C ALA A 129 -1.75 4.17 -4.00
N ASP A 130 -0.71 4.91 -3.63
CA ASP A 130 -0.77 6.35 -3.40
C ASP A 130 -1.03 7.14 -4.70
N GLU A 131 -1.41 8.40 -4.56
CA GLU A 131 -1.74 9.25 -5.70
C GLU A 131 -0.58 9.44 -6.67
N ALA A 132 0.62 9.66 -6.16
CA ALA A 132 1.79 9.88 -6.99
C ALA A 132 2.17 8.62 -7.79
N THR A 133 2.04 7.43 -7.20
CA THR A 133 2.20 6.14 -7.88
C THR A 133 1.18 5.97 -9.00
N LEU A 134 -0.11 6.29 -8.77
CA LEU A 134 -1.14 6.21 -9.80
C LEU A 134 -0.89 7.17 -10.96
N ASP A 135 -0.36 8.36 -10.68
CA ASP A 135 -0.01 9.34 -11.72
C ASP A 135 1.16 8.86 -12.60
N VAL A 136 2.20 8.27 -12.01
CA VAL A 136 3.29 7.65 -12.79
C VAL A 136 2.75 6.52 -13.65
N LEU A 137 1.90 5.63 -13.09
CA LEU A 137 1.27 4.55 -13.85
C LEU A 137 0.41 5.09 -15.01
N ARG A 138 -0.37 6.16 -14.79
CA ARG A 138 -1.18 6.81 -15.83
C ARG A 138 -0.31 7.32 -17.00
N MET A 139 0.81 7.99 -16.68
CA MET A 139 1.75 8.47 -17.69
C MET A 139 2.42 7.33 -18.44
N LEU A 140 2.78 6.25 -17.74
CA LEU A 140 3.39 5.07 -18.31
C LEU A 140 2.43 4.33 -19.26
N PHE A 141 1.19 4.10 -18.83
CA PHE A 141 0.19 3.40 -19.63
C PHE A 141 -0.14 4.14 -20.94
N ARG A 142 -0.25 5.47 -20.88
CA ARG A 142 -0.51 6.29 -22.08
C ARG A 142 0.60 6.22 -23.13
N ARG A 143 1.81 5.84 -22.75
CA ARG A 143 2.99 5.83 -23.64
C ARG A 143 3.61 4.44 -23.78
N ILE A 144 2.95 3.42 -23.26
CA ILE A 144 3.55 2.08 -23.13
C ILE A 144 4.02 1.51 -24.47
N GLU A 145 3.29 1.71 -25.56
CA GLU A 145 3.62 1.16 -26.87
C GLU A 145 5.00 1.59 -27.39
N SER A 146 5.48 2.75 -26.95
CA SER A 146 6.79 3.30 -27.32
C SER A 146 7.92 2.96 -26.32
N ILE A 147 7.62 2.22 -25.25
CA ILE A 147 8.58 1.87 -24.20
C ILE A 147 8.78 0.35 -24.23
N PRO A 148 9.98 -0.20 -24.47
CA PRO A 148 10.20 -1.64 -24.59
C PRO A 148 10.13 -2.35 -23.23
N ALA A 149 8.99 -2.27 -22.55
CA ALA A 149 8.77 -2.85 -21.24
C ALA A 149 7.42 -3.56 -21.14
N LEU A 150 7.36 -4.63 -20.34
CA LEU A 150 6.13 -5.22 -19.84
C LEU A 150 5.84 -4.67 -18.45
N VAL A 151 4.71 -4.00 -18.31
CA VAL A 151 4.23 -3.54 -17.01
C VAL A 151 3.12 -4.46 -16.52
N ILE A 152 3.33 -5.11 -15.39
CA ILE A 152 2.35 -5.99 -14.75
C ILE A 152 1.84 -5.28 -13.50
N VAL A 153 0.53 -5.10 -13.39
CA VAL A 153 -0.09 -4.47 -12.22
C VAL A 153 -1.12 -5.43 -11.64
N THR A 154 -0.94 -5.81 -10.37
CA THR A 154 -1.92 -6.63 -9.67
C THR A 154 -2.85 -5.77 -8.81
N TYR A 155 -4.11 -6.17 -8.70
CA TYR A 155 -5.07 -5.51 -7.83
C TYR A 155 -6.21 -6.44 -7.43
N ARG A 156 -6.97 -6.07 -6.39
CA ARG A 156 -8.18 -6.75 -5.94
C ARG A 156 -9.39 -6.03 -6.51
N GLY A 157 -10.16 -6.73 -7.33
CA GLY A 157 -11.33 -6.15 -7.99
C GLY A 157 -12.43 -5.76 -7.00
N GLU A 158 -12.61 -6.53 -5.93
CA GLU A 158 -13.58 -6.32 -4.87
C GLU A 158 -13.30 -5.09 -4.00
N GLU A 159 -12.04 -4.65 -3.91
CA GLU A 159 -11.63 -3.46 -3.17
C GLU A 159 -11.65 -2.17 -4.02
N VAL A 160 -11.94 -2.29 -5.33
CA VAL A 160 -11.98 -1.16 -6.27
C VAL A 160 -13.44 -0.81 -6.60
N ASP A 161 -14.08 -0.04 -5.72
CA ASP A 161 -15.44 0.47 -5.89
C ASP A 161 -15.53 1.62 -6.91
N SER A 162 -16.71 2.28 -7.02
CA SER A 162 -16.93 3.36 -7.98
C SER A 162 -16.15 4.63 -7.68
N GLU A 163 -15.75 4.84 -6.44
CA GLU A 163 -15.04 6.05 -5.97
C GLU A 163 -13.52 5.84 -5.90
N HIS A 164 -13.10 4.58 -6.02
CA HIS A 164 -11.70 4.22 -5.92
C HIS A 164 -10.88 4.78 -7.10
N ARG A 165 -9.74 5.44 -6.81
CA ARG A 165 -8.90 6.10 -7.82
C ARG A 165 -8.33 5.18 -8.88
N LEU A 166 -7.94 3.96 -8.48
CA LEU A 166 -7.50 2.96 -9.46
C LEU A 166 -8.59 2.72 -10.50
N ARG A 167 -9.88 2.84 -10.17
CA ARG A 167 -10.97 2.67 -11.12
C ARG A 167 -10.94 3.71 -12.24
N VAL A 168 -10.58 4.96 -11.90
CA VAL A 168 -10.41 6.02 -12.90
C VAL A 168 -9.28 5.64 -13.86
N LEU A 169 -8.12 5.25 -13.33
CA LEU A 169 -7.00 4.78 -14.14
C LEU A 169 -7.39 3.58 -15.03
N LEU A 170 -8.09 2.60 -14.46
CA LEU A 170 -8.59 1.44 -15.22
C LEU A 170 -9.59 1.85 -16.32
N GLY A 171 -10.41 2.88 -16.08
CA GLY A 171 -11.31 3.47 -17.06
C GLY A 171 -10.56 4.14 -18.22
N ASP A 172 -9.58 4.98 -17.90
CA ASP A 172 -8.75 5.70 -18.86
C ASP A 172 -8.05 4.78 -19.88
N VAL A 173 -7.73 3.56 -19.45
CA VAL A 173 -7.01 2.59 -20.31
C VAL A 173 -7.90 1.45 -20.83
N ALA A 174 -9.21 1.53 -20.64
CA ALA A 174 -10.13 0.45 -21.00
C ALA A 174 -10.10 0.10 -22.50
N THR A 175 -9.79 1.08 -23.35
CA THR A 175 -9.73 0.95 -24.81
C THR A 175 -8.33 1.06 -25.38
N ALA A 176 -7.30 1.13 -24.54
CA ALA A 176 -5.92 1.26 -25.00
C ALA A 176 -5.41 -0.06 -25.59
N SER A 177 -4.88 -0.03 -26.81
CA SER A 177 -4.42 -1.22 -27.56
C SER A 177 -3.21 -1.92 -26.91
N GLY A 178 -2.44 -1.19 -26.09
CA GLY A 178 -1.28 -1.72 -25.36
C GLY A 178 -1.60 -2.36 -24.01
N VAL A 179 -2.89 -2.43 -23.60
CA VAL A 179 -3.29 -2.86 -22.26
C VAL A 179 -4.18 -4.10 -22.34
N ALA A 180 -3.78 -5.17 -21.66
CA ALA A 180 -4.57 -6.38 -21.48
C ALA A 180 -5.06 -6.51 -20.02
N ARG A 181 -6.23 -7.12 -19.83
CA ARG A 181 -6.80 -7.42 -18.51
C ARG A 181 -6.97 -8.92 -18.37
N LEU A 182 -6.42 -9.45 -17.31
CA LEU A 182 -6.53 -10.86 -16.93
C LEU A 182 -7.19 -10.95 -15.55
N ALA A 183 -8.19 -11.81 -15.43
CA ALA A 183 -8.89 -12.06 -14.17
C ALA A 183 -8.57 -13.49 -13.69
N LEU A 184 -7.91 -13.61 -12.54
CA LEU A 184 -7.69 -14.90 -11.91
C LEU A 184 -8.97 -15.37 -11.22
N GLN A 185 -9.40 -16.57 -11.60
CA GLN A 185 -10.53 -17.22 -10.94
C GLN A 185 -10.06 -18.13 -9.80
N PRO A 186 -10.89 -18.41 -8.80
CA PRO A 186 -10.67 -19.49 -7.86
C PRO A 186 -10.45 -20.83 -8.59
N LEU A 187 -9.85 -21.79 -7.92
CA LEU A 187 -9.62 -23.12 -8.46
C LEU A 187 -10.93 -23.89 -8.61
N SER A 188 -11.02 -24.69 -9.66
CA SER A 188 -12.13 -25.62 -9.84
C SER A 188 -12.13 -26.73 -8.77
N ALA A 189 -13.26 -27.44 -8.65
CA ALA A 189 -13.34 -28.59 -7.77
C ALA A 189 -12.33 -29.70 -8.14
N ALA A 190 -12.00 -29.82 -9.43
CA ALA A 190 -10.99 -30.77 -9.90
C ALA A 190 -9.57 -30.39 -9.43
N ALA A 191 -9.19 -29.12 -9.54
CA ALA A 191 -7.91 -28.63 -9.07
C ALA A 191 -7.78 -28.71 -7.54
N VAL A 192 -8.88 -28.44 -6.80
CA VAL A 192 -8.90 -28.63 -5.33
C VAL A 192 -8.74 -30.11 -4.98
N ALA A 193 -9.38 -31.03 -5.71
CA ALA A 193 -9.22 -32.47 -5.51
C ALA A 193 -7.76 -32.92 -5.78
N GLU A 194 -7.11 -32.36 -6.79
CA GLU A 194 -5.69 -32.60 -7.04
C GLU A 194 -4.82 -32.09 -5.88
N MET A 195 -5.08 -30.92 -5.33
CA MET A 195 -4.37 -30.40 -4.16
C MET A 195 -4.57 -31.25 -2.91
N ALA A 196 -5.77 -31.80 -2.71
CA ALA A 196 -6.14 -32.63 -1.58
C ALA A 196 -5.68 -34.10 -1.74
N ALA A 197 -5.11 -34.47 -2.87
CA ALA A 197 -4.67 -35.85 -3.14
C ALA A 197 -3.69 -36.34 -2.06
N GLY A 198 -4.06 -37.46 -1.37
CA GLY A 198 -3.29 -38.02 -0.28
C GLY A 198 -3.54 -37.45 1.11
N CYS A 199 -4.49 -36.52 1.23
CA CYS A 199 -5.00 -36.01 2.51
C CYS A 199 -6.31 -36.71 2.89
N ASP A 200 -6.58 -36.86 4.19
CA ASP A 200 -7.81 -37.45 4.71
C ASP A 200 -8.91 -36.38 4.89
N ILE A 201 -9.20 -35.67 3.77
CA ILE A 201 -10.20 -34.58 3.71
C ILE A 201 -11.04 -34.78 2.47
N ASP A 202 -12.39 -34.65 2.62
CA ASP A 202 -13.30 -34.67 1.46
C ASP A 202 -13.08 -33.44 0.58
N ALA A 203 -12.62 -33.67 -0.65
CA ALA A 203 -12.28 -32.59 -1.59
C ALA A 203 -13.50 -31.75 -2.01
N THR A 204 -14.73 -32.35 -2.01
CA THR A 204 -15.96 -31.64 -2.34
C THR A 204 -16.34 -30.65 -1.24
N ASP A 205 -16.26 -31.10 0.01
CA ASP A 205 -16.48 -30.23 1.16
C ASP A 205 -15.41 -29.16 1.27
N LEU A 206 -14.14 -29.50 1.01
CA LEU A 206 -13.04 -28.55 0.97
C LEU A 206 -13.29 -27.45 -0.08
N HIS A 207 -13.66 -27.83 -1.31
CA HIS A 207 -13.98 -26.85 -2.36
C HIS A 207 -15.20 -25.99 -1.97
N ARG A 208 -16.26 -26.59 -1.45
CA ARG A 208 -17.46 -25.88 -1.03
C ARG A 208 -17.18 -24.81 0.05
N LEU A 209 -16.38 -25.14 1.06
CA LEU A 209 -16.05 -24.23 2.18
C LEU A 209 -15.03 -23.17 1.79
N THR A 210 -14.07 -23.49 0.94
CA THR A 210 -13.02 -22.56 0.51
C THR A 210 -13.42 -21.77 -0.74
N SER A 211 -14.54 -22.09 -1.36
CA SER A 211 -14.94 -21.57 -2.67
C SER A 211 -13.84 -21.68 -3.73
N GLY A 212 -12.95 -22.67 -3.59
CA GLY A 212 -11.80 -22.85 -4.46
C GLY A 212 -10.67 -21.82 -4.30
N ASN A 213 -10.68 -20.99 -3.26
CA ASN A 213 -9.59 -20.04 -3.02
C ASN A 213 -8.30 -20.81 -2.67
N PRO A 214 -7.24 -20.71 -3.49
CA PRO A 214 -6.02 -21.53 -3.32
C PRO A 214 -5.33 -21.35 -1.97
N PHE A 215 -5.37 -20.13 -1.44
CA PHE A 215 -4.80 -19.84 -0.14
C PHE A 215 -5.56 -20.57 0.97
N TYR A 216 -6.89 -20.48 0.97
CA TYR A 216 -7.70 -21.15 1.99
C TYR A 216 -7.61 -22.66 1.87
N VAL A 217 -7.68 -23.22 0.64
CA VAL A 217 -7.44 -24.65 0.40
C VAL A 217 -6.13 -25.08 1.04
N ARG A 218 -5.04 -24.34 0.79
CA ARG A 218 -3.73 -24.67 1.32
C ARG A 218 -3.67 -24.58 2.84
N GLU A 219 -4.21 -23.52 3.43
CA GLU A 219 -4.22 -23.36 4.90
C GLU A 219 -4.95 -24.52 5.58
N VAL A 220 -6.06 -24.99 5.03
CA VAL A 220 -6.79 -26.15 5.54
C VAL A 220 -5.96 -27.43 5.42
N LEU A 221 -5.35 -27.67 4.26
CA LEU A 221 -4.52 -28.85 4.02
C LEU A 221 -3.25 -28.85 4.92
N ASP A 222 -2.58 -27.71 5.05
CA ASP A 222 -1.39 -27.56 5.89
C ASP A 222 -1.74 -27.63 7.39
N ALA A 223 -2.99 -27.32 7.77
CA ALA A 223 -3.50 -27.52 9.12
C ALA A 223 -3.60 -29.00 9.51
N GLY A 224 -3.69 -29.93 8.57
CA GLY A 224 -3.54 -31.39 8.78
C GLY A 224 -4.54 -32.00 9.77
N GLY A 225 -5.73 -31.42 9.92
CA GLY A 225 -6.83 -31.96 10.72
C GLY A 225 -7.85 -32.67 9.84
N SER A 226 -8.64 -33.57 10.42
CA SER A 226 -9.78 -34.21 9.76
C SER A 226 -10.99 -33.25 9.67
N GLU A 227 -10.98 -32.16 10.43
CA GLU A 227 -12.04 -31.14 10.43
C GLU A 227 -11.58 -29.91 9.66
N ILE A 228 -12.43 -29.42 8.75
CA ILE A 228 -12.18 -28.19 7.98
C ILE A 228 -12.61 -27.01 8.84
N PRO A 229 -11.69 -26.06 9.16
CA PRO A 229 -12.04 -24.85 9.91
C PRO A 229 -13.14 -24.03 9.21
N ALA A 230 -14.02 -23.39 9.98
CA ALA A 230 -15.15 -22.67 9.44
C ALA A 230 -14.76 -21.41 8.66
N THR A 231 -13.60 -20.82 9.00
CA THR A 231 -13.10 -19.59 8.36
C THR A 231 -11.61 -19.68 8.02
N VAL A 232 -11.17 -18.83 7.09
CA VAL A 232 -9.74 -18.65 6.78
C VAL A 232 -8.96 -18.26 8.03
N SER A 233 -9.52 -17.38 8.85
CA SER A 233 -8.90 -16.93 10.11
C SER A 233 -8.66 -18.08 11.06
N ASP A 234 -9.65 -18.97 11.24
CA ASP A 234 -9.52 -20.15 12.11
C ASP A 234 -8.42 -21.09 11.62
N ALA A 235 -8.34 -21.32 10.30
CA ALA A 235 -7.28 -22.14 9.70
C ALA A 235 -5.88 -21.58 9.97
N VAL A 236 -5.70 -20.27 9.77
CA VAL A 236 -4.44 -19.56 10.04
C VAL A 236 -4.07 -19.64 11.52
N LEU A 237 -5.02 -19.36 12.42
CA LEU A 237 -4.77 -19.40 13.86
C LEU A 237 -4.48 -20.80 14.37
N ALA A 238 -5.14 -21.85 13.85
CA ALA A 238 -4.87 -23.23 14.16
C ALA A 238 -3.44 -23.64 13.73
N ARG A 239 -2.99 -23.15 12.56
CA ARG A 239 -1.62 -23.36 12.09
C ARG A 239 -0.61 -22.62 12.96
N ALA A 240 -0.84 -21.33 13.28
CA ALA A 240 0.00 -20.56 14.17
C ALA A 240 0.11 -21.18 15.57
N ALA A 241 -0.98 -21.80 16.08
CA ALA A 241 -1.00 -22.44 17.40
C ALA A 241 -0.03 -23.64 17.52
N ARG A 242 0.43 -24.21 16.41
CA ARG A 242 1.41 -25.31 16.38
C ARG A 242 2.85 -24.84 16.55
N LEU A 243 3.10 -23.55 16.35
CA LEU A 243 4.41 -22.95 16.55
C LEU A 243 4.68 -22.72 18.04
N SER A 244 5.96 -22.59 18.40
CA SER A 244 6.36 -22.19 19.74
C SER A 244 5.72 -20.86 20.15
N ALA A 245 5.59 -20.61 21.44
CA ALA A 245 5.06 -19.35 21.94
C ALA A 245 5.89 -18.15 21.48
N GLU A 246 7.19 -18.37 21.35
CA GLU A 246 8.15 -17.38 20.90
C GLU A 246 7.99 -17.09 19.38
N ALA A 247 7.88 -18.11 18.54
CA ALA A 247 7.64 -17.94 17.10
C ALA A 247 6.31 -17.22 16.84
N ARG A 248 5.26 -17.50 17.62
CA ARG A 248 4.01 -16.73 17.55
C ARG A 248 4.19 -15.25 17.87
N ARG A 249 5.08 -14.90 18.81
CA ARG A 249 5.38 -13.47 19.09
C ARG A 249 6.07 -12.80 17.89
N VAL A 250 6.92 -13.52 17.16
CA VAL A 250 7.50 -13.02 15.90
C VAL A 250 6.40 -12.75 14.89
N LEU A 251 5.46 -13.70 14.69
CA LEU A 251 4.31 -13.47 13.80
C LEU A 251 3.49 -12.25 14.20
N GLU A 252 3.21 -12.05 15.49
CA GLU A 252 2.48 -10.89 15.98
C GLU A 252 3.21 -9.57 15.61
N VAL A 253 4.53 -9.50 15.80
CA VAL A 253 5.31 -8.30 15.48
C VAL A 253 5.36 -8.05 13.99
N VAL A 254 5.61 -9.08 13.18
CA VAL A 254 5.63 -8.96 11.72
C VAL A 254 4.26 -8.57 11.17
N SER A 255 3.15 -9.00 11.80
CA SER A 255 1.80 -8.73 11.30
C SER A 255 1.40 -7.24 11.39
N ILE A 256 1.96 -6.48 12.34
CA ILE A 256 1.63 -5.06 12.54
C ILE A 256 2.57 -4.09 11.85
N ALA A 257 3.52 -4.59 11.05
CA ALA A 257 4.49 -3.78 10.31
C ALA A 257 4.45 -4.11 8.80
N PRO A 258 3.30 -3.93 8.13
CA PRO A 258 3.21 -4.14 6.70
C PRO A 258 4.04 -3.09 5.93
N PRO A 259 4.50 -3.40 4.70
CA PRO A 259 4.32 -4.69 4.02
C PRO A 259 5.37 -5.72 4.44
N ARG A 260 6.46 -5.30 5.06
CA ARG A 260 7.62 -6.11 5.42
C ARG A 260 8.27 -5.65 6.72
N MET A 261 8.97 -6.57 7.37
CA MET A 261 9.71 -6.34 8.61
C MET A 261 11.19 -6.57 8.36
N GLU A 262 12.00 -5.55 8.52
CA GLU A 262 13.44 -5.61 8.44
C GLU A 262 14.03 -6.40 9.64
N PRO A 263 15.09 -7.21 9.46
CA PRO A 263 15.70 -7.99 10.54
C PRO A 263 16.09 -7.13 11.76
N TRP A 264 16.75 -6.00 11.49
CA TRP A 264 17.19 -5.08 12.56
C TRP A 264 16.02 -4.54 13.39
N LEU A 265 14.85 -4.28 12.75
CA LEU A 265 13.66 -3.78 13.42
C LEU A 265 12.99 -4.88 14.25
N LEU A 266 12.94 -6.11 13.73
CA LEU A 266 12.46 -7.26 14.46
C LEU A 266 13.32 -7.53 15.71
N GLU A 267 14.66 -7.49 15.58
CA GLU A 267 15.62 -7.63 16.68
C GLU A 267 15.48 -6.53 17.74
N ALA A 268 15.15 -5.29 17.32
CA ALA A 268 14.93 -4.20 18.26
C ALA A 268 13.64 -4.36 19.09
N VAL A 269 12.67 -5.14 18.63
CA VAL A 269 11.37 -5.32 19.28
C VAL A 269 11.23 -6.66 20.00
N CYS A 270 11.91 -7.70 19.49
CA CYS A 270 11.91 -9.06 20.01
C CYS A 270 13.31 -9.49 20.45
N ASP A 271 13.41 -10.09 21.63
CA ASP A 271 14.64 -10.75 22.08
C ASP A 271 14.80 -12.12 21.40
N ASP A 272 16.03 -12.50 21.06
CA ASP A 272 16.41 -13.83 20.54
C ASP A 272 15.57 -14.28 19.33
N THR A 273 15.72 -13.62 18.18
CA THR A 273 14.84 -13.78 17.01
C THR A 273 15.25 -14.91 16.05
N ALA A 274 16.54 -15.21 15.90
CA ALA A 274 17.06 -16.04 14.80
C ALA A 274 16.37 -17.41 14.65
N GLY A 275 16.42 -18.28 15.69
CA GLY A 275 15.78 -19.60 15.60
C GLY A 275 14.24 -19.57 15.54
N ARG A 276 13.63 -18.44 15.92
CA ARG A 276 12.18 -18.24 15.91
C ARG A 276 11.68 -17.84 14.52
N VAL A 277 12.46 -17.02 13.82
CA VAL A 277 12.22 -16.67 12.42
C VAL A 277 12.34 -17.92 11.55
N ASP A 278 13.36 -18.75 11.77
CA ASP A 278 13.53 -20.02 11.05
C ASP A 278 12.31 -20.94 11.21
N GLU A 279 11.72 -21.00 12.41
CA GLU A 279 10.49 -21.77 12.66
C GLU A 279 9.30 -21.19 11.85
N CYS A 280 9.16 -19.85 11.81
CA CYS A 280 8.12 -19.19 11.03
C CYS A 280 8.31 -19.39 9.52
N LEU A 281 9.54 -19.33 9.02
CA LEU A 281 9.89 -19.59 7.62
C LEU A 281 9.64 -21.07 7.26
N ALA A 282 10.09 -22.02 8.10
CA ALA A 282 9.87 -23.45 7.90
C ALA A 282 8.38 -23.82 7.91
N SER A 283 7.57 -23.13 8.73
CA SER A 283 6.12 -23.28 8.71
C SER A 283 5.48 -22.75 7.43
N GLY A 284 6.17 -21.89 6.67
CA GLY A 284 5.67 -21.24 5.48
C GLY A 284 4.67 -20.11 5.76
N MET A 285 4.54 -19.64 6.99
CA MET A 285 3.74 -18.45 7.31
C MET A 285 4.47 -17.16 6.93
N LEU A 286 5.78 -17.11 7.13
CA LEU A 286 6.64 -16.05 6.64
C LEU A 286 7.43 -16.49 5.40
N VAL A 287 7.92 -15.52 4.68
CA VAL A 287 8.87 -15.67 3.56
C VAL A 287 9.92 -14.58 3.66
N GLU A 288 11.12 -14.86 3.16
CA GLU A 288 12.13 -13.84 2.91
C GLU A 288 11.72 -13.05 1.66
N HIS A 289 11.83 -11.74 1.74
CA HIS A 289 11.58 -10.80 0.65
C HIS A 289 12.71 -9.77 0.61
N GLY A 290 13.70 -9.97 -0.26
CA GLY A 290 14.95 -9.23 -0.18
C GLY A 290 15.62 -9.46 1.17
N ASP A 291 15.97 -8.36 1.84
CA ASP A 291 16.59 -8.37 3.17
C ASP A 291 15.57 -8.29 4.31
N ALA A 292 14.29 -8.57 4.05
CA ALA A 292 13.22 -8.43 5.03
C ALA A 292 12.33 -9.67 5.11
N PHE A 293 11.51 -9.76 6.17
CA PHE A 293 10.50 -10.78 6.36
C PHE A 293 9.10 -10.25 6.05
N ALA A 294 8.30 -11.05 5.37
CA ALA A 294 6.90 -10.72 5.09
C ALA A 294 6.01 -11.94 5.32
N PHE A 295 4.73 -11.72 5.59
CA PHE A 295 3.77 -12.81 5.49
C PHE A 295 3.68 -13.30 4.05
N ARG A 296 3.62 -14.62 3.87
CA ARG A 296 3.42 -15.21 2.53
C ARG A 296 2.10 -14.75 1.90
N HIS A 297 1.09 -14.54 2.74
CA HIS A 297 -0.27 -14.18 2.35
C HIS A 297 -0.84 -13.12 3.27
N GLU A 298 -1.38 -12.06 2.69
CA GLU A 298 -1.96 -10.93 3.43
C GLU A 298 -3.12 -11.38 4.35
N LEU A 299 -3.95 -12.32 3.90
CA LEU A 299 -5.02 -12.87 4.75
C LEU A 299 -4.49 -13.51 6.03
N ALA A 300 -3.31 -14.15 5.97
CA ALA A 300 -2.68 -14.69 7.18
C ALA A 300 -2.16 -13.57 8.09
N ARG A 301 -1.58 -12.51 7.53
CA ARG A 301 -1.17 -11.32 8.27
C ARG A 301 -2.34 -10.69 9.03
N ILE A 302 -3.45 -10.44 8.33
CA ILE A 302 -4.68 -9.85 8.89
C ILE A 302 -5.25 -10.76 10.01
N ALA A 303 -5.29 -12.06 9.80
CA ALA A 303 -5.80 -13.00 10.82
C ALA A 303 -4.97 -12.97 12.11
N ILE A 304 -3.64 -12.95 12.00
CA ILE A 304 -2.74 -12.83 13.16
C ILE A 304 -2.88 -11.46 13.82
N GLU A 305 -2.88 -10.38 13.06
CA GLU A 305 -3.04 -9.02 13.59
C GLU A 305 -4.35 -8.85 14.37
N ASN A 306 -5.46 -9.35 13.83
CA ASN A 306 -6.77 -9.27 14.48
C ASN A 306 -6.86 -10.09 15.76
N ALA A 307 -6.05 -11.15 15.89
CA ALA A 307 -5.97 -11.96 17.09
C ALA A 307 -5.18 -11.28 18.23
N ILE A 308 -4.42 -10.22 17.95
CA ILE A 308 -3.66 -9.49 18.95
C ILE A 308 -4.61 -8.63 19.79
N GLY A 309 -4.62 -8.85 21.10
CA GLY A 309 -5.43 -8.03 22.01
C GLY A 309 -5.03 -6.55 21.98
N PRO A 310 -5.99 -5.61 22.19
CA PRO A 310 -5.76 -4.17 21.99
C PRO A 310 -4.59 -3.59 22.81
N ALA A 311 -4.44 -3.99 24.08
CA ALA A 311 -3.35 -3.51 24.94
C ALA A 311 -1.98 -3.96 24.43
N ARG A 312 -1.87 -5.22 23.98
CA ARG A 312 -0.65 -5.77 23.42
C ARG A 312 -0.31 -5.12 22.09
N ARG A 313 -1.31 -4.91 21.21
CA ARG A 313 -1.13 -4.22 19.92
C ARG A 313 -0.54 -2.83 20.12
N ARG A 314 -1.12 -2.01 21.03
CA ARG A 314 -0.56 -0.69 21.38
C ARG A 314 0.89 -0.77 21.89
N THR A 315 1.20 -1.76 22.72
CA THR A 315 2.56 -1.93 23.24
C THR A 315 3.56 -2.25 22.13
N LEU A 316 3.17 -3.10 21.17
CA LEU A 316 4.01 -3.46 20.03
C LEU A 316 4.23 -2.26 19.11
N HIS A 317 3.18 -1.50 18.76
CA HIS A 317 3.31 -0.28 17.97
C HIS A 317 4.22 0.75 18.66
N ARG A 318 4.15 0.91 19.98
CA ARG A 318 5.04 1.80 20.73
C ARG A 318 6.52 1.38 20.64
N LYS A 319 6.80 0.08 20.70
CA LYS A 319 8.16 -0.44 20.55
C LYS A 319 8.69 -0.21 19.13
N LEU A 320 7.86 -0.47 18.10
CA LEU A 320 8.21 -0.20 16.70
C LEU A 320 8.46 1.29 16.45
N LEU A 321 7.58 2.15 16.96
CA LEU A 321 7.76 3.60 16.88
C LEU A 321 9.11 4.04 17.48
N ALA A 322 9.44 3.55 18.67
CA ALA A 322 10.70 3.87 19.34
C ALA A 322 11.90 3.39 18.53
N ALA A 323 11.88 2.15 18.02
CA ALA A 323 12.95 1.59 17.23
C ALA A 323 13.14 2.33 15.90
N LEU A 324 12.08 2.60 15.16
CA LEU A 324 12.11 3.37 13.91
C LEU A 324 12.60 4.80 14.13
N SER A 325 12.13 5.47 15.19
CA SER A 325 12.56 6.84 15.51
C SER A 325 14.05 6.93 15.86
N ALA A 326 14.63 5.87 16.42
CA ALA A 326 16.04 5.81 16.76
C ALA A 326 16.96 5.55 15.54
N ALA A 327 16.47 4.83 14.55
CA ALA A 327 17.29 4.38 13.42
C ALA A 327 17.19 5.29 12.18
N ASN A 328 16.00 5.78 11.87
CA ASN A 328 15.72 6.41 10.59
C ASN A 328 15.17 7.82 10.82
N GLY A 329 15.90 8.83 10.54
CA GLY A 329 15.40 10.21 10.51
C GLY A 329 14.07 10.34 9.69
N ASP A 330 13.89 11.42 8.97
CA ASP A 330 12.65 11.80 8.29
C ASP A 330 12.24 10.94 7.06
N SER A 331 12.92 9.84 6.76
CA SER A 331 12.69 9.06 5.53
C SER A 331 11.44 8.18 5.57
N GLU A 332 10.92 7.83 6.75
CA GLU A 332 9.77 6.93 6.92
C GLU A 332 8.60 7.57 7.70
N LEU A 333 8.36 8.87 7.48
CA LEU A 333 7.37 9.63 8.25
C LEU A 333 5.96 9.02 8.22
N ALA A 334 5.53 8.48 7.08
CA ALA A 334 4.21 7.84 6.95
C ALA A 334 4.09 6.60 7.87
N ARG A 335 5.14 5.76 7.92
CA ARG A 335 5.20 4.57 8.77
C ARG A 335 5.30 4.94 10.26
N LEU A 336 6.11 5.95 10.58
CA LEU A 336 6.19 6.49 11.94
C LEU A 336 4.84 7.05 12.42
N ALA A 337 4.13 7.82 11.58
CA ALA A 337 2.82 8.37 11.89
C ALA A 337 1.77 7.27 12.10
N HIS A 338 1.81 6.19 11.32
CA HIS A 338 0.96 5.01 11.50
C HIS A 338 1.20 4.37 12.88
N HIS A 339 2.45 4.11 13.24
CA HIS A 339 2.75 3.48 14.53
C HIS A 339 2.47 4.41 15.70
N ALA A 340 2.65 5.72 15.57
CA ALA A 340 2.31 6.69 16.61
C ALA A 340 0.79 6.70 16.90
N GLU A 341 -0.05 6.73 15.87
CA GLU A 341 -1.50 6.66 16.01
C GLU A 341 -1.94 5.33 16.64
N ALA A 342 -1.43 4.20 16.12
CA ALA A 342 -1.78 2.89 16.62
C ALA A 342 -1.26 2.62 18.06
N ALA A 343 -0.23 3.34 18.49
CA ALA A 343 0.26 3.36 19.85
C ALA A 343 -0.56 4.26 20.79
N ASP A 344 -1.49 5.04 20.24
CA ASP A 344 -2.24 6.08 20.95
C ASP A 344 -1.31 7.15 21.58
N ASP A 345 -0.24 7.50 20.85
CA ASP A 345 0.76 8.48 21.27
C ASP A 345 0.49 9.83 20.56
N GLY A 346 -0.38 10.64 21.17
CA GLY A 346 -0.81 11.91 20.60
C GLY A 346 0.32 12.93 20.42
N GLU A 347 1.33 12.94 21.30
CA GLU A 347 2.49 13.82 21.17
C GLU A 347 3.32 13.45 19.94
N ALA A 348 3.59 12.16 19.75
CA ALA A 348 4.29 11.68 18.57
C ALA A 348 3.48 11.95 17.29
N VAL A 349 2.16 11.73 17.30
CA VAL A 349 1.30 12.02 16.15
C VAL A 349 1.37 13.51 15.77
N LEU A 350 1.23 14.42 16.73
CA LEU A 350 1.27 15.86 16.47
C LEU A 350 2.62 16.35 15.92
N ARG A 351 3.69 15.66 16.25
CA ARG A 351 5.02 15.98 15.73
C ARG A 351 5.27 15.37 14.34
N ILE A 352 4.83 14.13 14.10
CA ILE A 352 5.22 13.33 12.93
C ILE A 352 4.21 13.51 11.79
N ALA A 353 2.90 13.46 12.07
CA ALA A 353 1.90 13.46 11.01
C ALA A 353 1.89 14.76 10.17
N PRO A 354 2.07 15.98 10.73
CA PRO A 354 2.21 17.17 9.89
C PRO A 354 3.44 17.13 8.98
N ALA A 355 4.57 16.62 9.46
CA ALA A 355 5.78 16.47 8.63
C ALA A 355 5.58 15.45 7.50
N ALA A 356 4.89 14.33 7.79
CA ALA A 356 4.49 13.36 6.76
C ALA A 356 3.54 13.99 5.71
N ALA A 357 2.59 14.82 6.16
CA ALA A 357 1.70 15.54 5.28
C ALA A 357 2.43 16.52 4.36
N GLU A 358 3.37 17.28 4.90
CA GLU A 358 4.20 18.19 4.11
C GLU A 358 5.05 17.44 3.08
N GLN A 359 5.62 16.31 3.45
CA GLN A 359 6.36 15.46 2.53
C GLN A 359 5.44 14.97 1.40
N ALA A 360 4.26 14.44 1.73
CA ALA A 360 3.28 13.98 0.74
C ALA A 360 2.84 15.12 -0.20
N ALA A 361 2.54 16.30 0.33
CA ALA A 361 2.14 17.46 -0.47
C ALA A 361 3.24 17.91 -1.45
N ARG A 362 4.52 17.91 -1.01
CA ARG A 362 5.65 18.21 -1.90
C ARG A 362 5.75 17.25 -3.09
N LEU A 363 5.37 15.99 -2.87
CA LEU A 363 5.37 14.93 -3.89
C LEU A 363 4.12 14.93 -4.76
N GLY A 364 3.16 15.85 -4.52
CA GLY A 364 1.88 15.89 -5.20
C GLY A 364 0.86 14.86 -4.70
N ALA A 365 1.15 14.14 -3.62
CA ALA A 365 0.25 13.19 -2.99
C ALA A 365 -0.67 13.93 -1.99
N HIS A 366 -1.55 14.80 -2.52
CA HIS A 366 -2.36 15.70 -1.70
C HIS A 366 -3.42 15.01 -0.84
N ARG A 367 -3.90 13.82 -1.25
CA ARG A 367 -4.85 13.05 -0.44
C ARG A 367 -4.18 12.41 0.77
N GLU A 368 -2.99 11.88 0.57
CA GLU A 368 -2.16 11.36 1.65
C GLU A 368 -1.80 12.51 2.62
N ALA A 369 -1.51 13.72 2.09
CA ALA A 369 -1.31 14.90 2.91
C ALA A 369 -2.57 15.26 3.72
N ALA A 370 -3.74 15.29 3.10
CA ALA A 370 -5.02 15.55 3.78
C ALA A 370 -5.30 14.48 4.86
N ALA A 371 -5.04 13.21 4.58
CA ALA A 371 -5.23 12.13 5.55
C ALA A 371 -4.27 12.27 6.74
N GLN A 372 -3.02 12.69 6.52
CA GLN A 372 -2.05 12.93 7.61
C GLN A 372 -2.41 14.17 8.44
N TYR A 373 -2.85 15.29 7.83
CA TYR A 373 -3.35 16.44 8.58
C TYR A 373 -4.60 16.09 9.39
N SER A 374 -5.53 15.33 8.80
CA SER A 374 -6.71 14.82 9.52
C SER A 374 -6.33 13.92 10.69
N ARG A 375 -5.27 13.10 10.55
CA ARG A 375 -4.70 12.31 11.65
C ARG A 375 -4.21 13.21 12.78
N ALA A 376 -3.43 14.24 12.49
CA ALA A 376 -2.93 15.18 13.48
C ALA A 376 -4.08 15.90 14.20
N LEU A 377 -5.11 16.33 13.48
CA LEU A 377 -6.25 17.05 14.03
C LEU A 377 -7.08 16.22 15.02
N ARG A 378 -7.09 14.89 14.91
CA ARG A 378 -7.74 14.03 15.92
C ARG A 378 -7.11 14.15 17.32
N PHE A 379 -5.84 14.52 17.38
CA PHE A 379 -5.08 14.71 18.63
C PHE A 379 -4.84 16.17 18.98
N ALA A 380 -5.27 17.12 18.13
CA ALA A 380 -4.96 18.55 18.24
C ALA A 380 -5.70 19.28 19.37
N GLY A 381 -6.60 18.61 20.13
CA GLY A 381 -7.34 19.24 21.22
C GLY A 381 -6.48 19.83 22.34
N VAL A 382 -5.22 19.41 22.44
CA VAL A 382 -4.25 19.92 23.42
C VAL A 382 -3.46 21.14 22.90
N LEU A 383 -3.55 21.45 21.59
CA LEU A 383 -2.81 22.54 20.98
C LEU A 383 -3.50 23.88 21.20
N PRO A 384 -2.74 24.99 21.26
CA PRO A 384 -3.28 26.33 21.20
C PRO A 384 -4.16 26.54 19.95
N PRO A 385 -5.21 27.41 20.03
CA PRO A 385 -6.12 27.61 18.90
C PRO A 385 -5.40 27.99 17.59
N ARG A 386 -4.36 28.82 17.66
CA ARG A 386 -3.59 29.24 16.48
C ARG A 386 -2.89 28.05 15.79
N GLU A 387 -2.29 27.14 16.55
CA GLU A 387 -1.64 25.97 15.98
C GLU A 387 -2.64 24.98 15.36
N ARG A 388 -3.86 24.90 15.93
CA ARG A 388 -4.97 24.14 15.32
C ARG A 388 -5.41 24.79 14.02
N ALA A 389 -5.48 26.13 13.97
CA ALA A 389 -5.83 26.87 12.77
C ALA A 389 -4.86 26.57 11.62
N ASP A 390 -3.55 26.58 11.90
CA ASP A 390 -2.51 26.25 10.92
C ASP A 390 -2.69 24.85 10.33
N LEU A 391 -3.04 23.87 11.15
CA LEU A 391 -3.32 22.49 10.68
C LEU A 391 -4.58 22.44 9.80
N PHE A 392 -5.65 23.16 10.16
CA PHE A 392 -6.87 23.21 9.36
C PHE A 392 -6.65 23.96 8.03
N GLU A 393 -5.81 25.00 7.99
CA GLU A 393 -5.44 25.68 6.74
C GLU A 393 -4.74 24.73 5.77
N ARG A 394 -3.72 24.03 6.25
CA ARG A 394 -2.97 23.04 5.45
C ARG A 394 -3.86 21.90 4.98
N LEU A 395 -4.80 21.44 5.82
CA LEU A 395 -5.80 20.46 5.42
C LEU A 395 -6.70 20.99 4.32
N SER A 396 -7.16 22.25 4.44
CA SER A 396 -7.97 22.91 3.41
C SER A 396 -7.24 23.00 2.07
N ASP A 397 -5.95 23.37 2.10
CA ASP A 397 -5.12 23.46 0.89
C ASP A 397 -4.94 22.07 0.23
N ALA A 398 -4.75 21.03 1.04
CA ALA A 398 -4.64 19.67 0.54
C ALA A 398 -5.94 19.22 -0.15
N PHE A 399 -7.11 19.47 0.43
CA PHE A 399 -8.40 19.19 -0.19
C PHE A 399 -8.65 20.03 -1.45
N PHE A 400 -8.26 21.31 -1.45
CA PHE A 400 -8.38 22.16 -2.64
C PHE A 400 -7.60 21.58 -3.83
N ASN A 401 -6.40 21.08 -3.59
CA ASN A 401 -5.55 20.49 -4.62
C ASN A 401 -6.06 19.11 -5.12
N THR A 402 -6.99 18.49 -4.41
CA THR A 402 -7.64 17.24 -4.85
C THR A 402 -9.03 17.48 -5.46
N ASP A 403 -9.38 18.73 -5.72
CA ASP A 403 -10.70 19.15 -6.22
C ASP A 403 -11.86 18.86 -5.25
N ASP A 404 -11.56 18.60 -3.97
CA ASP A 404 -12.56 18.43 -2.93
C ASP A 404 -12.89 19.76 -2.27
N GLN A 405 -13.68 20.58 -2.98
CA GLN A 405 -14.03 21.93 -2.56
C GLN A 405 -14.94 21.95 -1.32
N VAL A 406 -15.69 20.87 -1.06
CA VAL A 406 -16.58 20.79 0.10
C VAL A 406 -15.77 20.70 1.38
N ASP A 407 -14.86 19.76 1.43
CA ASP A 407 -14.03 19.53 2.61
C ASP A 407 -12.97 20.63 2.77
N SER A 408 -12.49 21.21 1.65
CA SER A 408 -11.64 22.39 1.68
C SER A 408 -12.32 23.58 2.39
N ILE A 409 -13.56 23.89 2.01
CA ILE A 409 -14.36 24.96 2.66
C ILE A 409 -14.60 24.64 4.14
N ALA A 410 -14.95 23.40 4.46
CA ALA A 410 -15.21 23.00 5.84
C ALA A 410 -13.95 23.15 6.72
N ALA A 411 -12.80 22.68 6.24
CA ALA A 411 -11.54 22.83 6.95
C ALA A 411 -11.16 24.30 7.14
N ARG A 412 -11.32 25.14 6.11
CA ARG A 412 -11.01 26.58 6.21
C ARG A 412 -11.93 27.30 7.21
N LYS A 413 -13.20 26.94 7.28
CA LYS A 413 -14.12 27.48 8.28
C LYS A 413 -13.67 27.11 9.70
N ASN A 414 -13.21 25.88 9.92
CA ASN A 414 -12.67 25.48 11.22
C ASN A 414 -11.39 26.28 11.59
N ALA A 415 -10.53 26.58 10.62
CA ALA A 415 -9.38 27.45 10.85
C ALA A 415 -9.82 28.87 11.30
N ILE A 416 -10.83 29.44 10.64
CA ILE A 416 -11.40 30.75 10.99
C ILE A 416 -11.93 30.75 12.43
N GLU A 417 -12.65 29.70 12.85
CA GLU A 417 -13.13 29.58 14.23
C GLU A 417 -11.97 29.51 15.22
N CYS A 418 -10.91 28.78 14.91
CA CYS A 418 -9.71 28.73 15.75
C CYS A 418 -9.00 30.09 15.84
N TYR A 419 -8.90 30.86 14.76
CA TYR A 419 -8.33 32.22 14.78
C TYR A 419 -9.19 33.16 15.60
N ARG A 420 -10.52 33.07 15.55
CA ARG A 420 -11.44 33.82 16.41
C ARG A 420 -11.23 33.48 17.87
N GLU A 421 -11.11 32.20 18.20
CA GLU A 421 -10.82 31.73 19.57
C GLU A 421 -9.47 32.27 20.07
N ALA A 422 -8.49 32.41 19.18
CA ALA A 422 -7.17 32.96 19.46
C ALA A 422 -7.14 34.50 19.54
N GLY A 423 -8.19 35.19 19.10
CA GLY A 423 -8.20 36.64 18.93
C GLY A 423 -7.26 37.14 17.82
N ASP A 424 -6.95 36.30 16.83
CA ASP A 424 -6.04 36.60 15.72
C ASP A 424 -6.84 37.09 14.50
N ALA A 425 -7.15 38.39 14.49
CA ALA A 425 -7.91 39.01 13.42
C ALA A 425 -7.18 38.96 12.06
N ALA A 426 -5.85 38.99 12.05
CA ALA A 426 -5.07 38.91 10.83
C ALA A 426 -5.12 37.48 10.22
N GLY A 427 -4.99 36.45 11.05
CA GLY A 427 -5.17 35.06 10.65
C GLY A 427 -6.59 34.80 10.15
N GLU A 428 -7.61 35.28 10.86
CA GLU A 428 -9.01 35.20 10.43
C GLU A 428 -9.23 35.83 9.05
N ALA A 429 -8.72 37.04 8.83
CA ALA A 429 -8.86 37.74 7.55
C ALA A 429 -8.14 36.98 6.41
N ALA A 430 -6.95 36.46 6.66
CA ALA A 430 -6.23 35.66 5.69
C ALA A 430 -7.02 34.38 5.31
N ALA A 431 -7.54 33.65 6.29
CA ALA A 431 -8.33 32.45 6.06
C ALA A 431 -9.66 32.75 5.32
N LEU A 432 -10.34 33.87 5.63
CA LEU A 432 -11.51 34.31 4.91
C LEU A 432 -11.19 34.64 3.43
N SER A 433 -10.09 35.32 3.16
CA SER A 433 -9.69 35.64 1.78
C SER A 433 -9.44 34.36 0.94
N GLN A 434 -8.93 33.33 1.56
CA GLN A 434 -8.67 32.05 0.90
C GLN A 434 -9.94 31.22 0.65
N LEU A 435 -11.08 31.51 1.28
CA LEU A 435 -12.38 30.90 0.96
C LEU A 435 -12.96 31.36 -0.38
N VAL A 436 -12.51 32.51 -0.91
CA VAL A 436 -13.04 33.06 -2.17
C VAL A 436 -12.91 32.08 -3.33
N SER A 437 -11.73 31.45 -3.50
CA SER A 437 -11.50 30.51 -4.60
C SER A 437 -12.33 29.23 -4.50
N PRO A 438 -12.38 28.50 -3.37
CA PRO A 438 -13.21 27.30 -3.24
C PRO A 438 -14.72 27.60 -3.43
N PHE A 439 -15.23 28.74 -2.93
CA PHE A 439 -16.61 29.14 -3.17
C PHE A 439 -16.86 29.43 -4.64
N ALA A 440 -15.96 30.17 -5.30
CA ALA A 440 -16.08 30.48 -6.73
C ALA A 440 -16.05 29.24 -7.60
N CYS A 441 -15.16 28.27 -7.32
CA CYS A 441 -15.09 26.98 -8.02
C CYS A 441 -16.42 26.20 -7.93
N ARG A 442 -17.17 26.37 -6.83
CA ARG A 442 -18.50 25.76 -6.66
C ARG A 442 -19.65 26.60 -7.20
N GLY A 443 -19.39 27.78 -7.78
CA GLY A 443 -20.41 28.71 -8.25
C GLY A 443 -21.14 29.46 -7.13
N LEU A 444 -20.64 29.42 -5.90
CA LEU A 444 -21.22 30.08 -4.71
C LEU A 444 -20.70 31.54 -4.63
N MET A 445 -21.08 32.39 -5.61
CA MET A 445 -20.50 33.70 -5.79
C MET A 445 -20.86 34.68 -4.67
N ASP A 446 -22.02 34.54 -4.05
CA ASP A 446 -22.43 35.40 -2.94
C ASP A 446 -21.61 35.07 -1.68
N ASP A 447 -21.36 33.80 -1.42
CA ASP A 447 -20.50 33.37 -0.32
C ASP A 447 -19.04 33.80 -0.56
N ALA A 448 -18.55 33.72 -1.80
CA ALA A 448 -17.21 34.19 -2.17
C ALA A 448 -17.05 35.68 -1.91
N ARG A 449 -18.07 36.49 -2.29
CA ARG A 449 -18.09 37.93 -2.05
C ARG A 449 -18.12 38.25 -0.56
N ALA A 450 -19.03 37.61 0.19
CA ALA A 450 -19.15 37.82 1.64
C ALA A 450 -17.85 37.47 2.38
N ALA A 451 -17.14 36.39 1.97
CA ALA A 451 -15.84 36.05 2.53
C ALA A 451 -14.77 37.10 2.26
N GLY A 452 -14.71 37.63 1.00
CA GLY A 452 -13.81 38.73 0.64
C GLY A 452 -14.09 40.03 1.37
N GLU A 453 -15.35 40.44 1.46
CA GLU A 453 -15.77 41.62 2.21
C GLU A 453 -15.46 41.48 3.71
N GLY A 454 -15.70 40.30 4.29
CA GLY A 454 -15.35 39.98 5.68
C GLY A 454 -13.86 40.11 5.95
N ALA A 455 -13.02 39.61 5.02
CA ALA A 455 -11.57 39.74 5.13
C ALA A 455 -11.12 41.20 5.13
N VAL A 456 -11.66 42.04 4.22
CA VAL A 456 -11.35 43.46 4.14
C VAL A 456 -11.77 44.20 5.42
N ALA A 457 -12.98 43.94 5.93
CA ALA A 457 -13.49 44.56 7.14
C ALA A 457 -12.64 44.28 8.39
N LEU A 458 -12.00 43.13 8.46
CA LEU A 458 -11.07 42.76 9.55
C LEU A 458 -9.70 43.45 9.40
N LEU A 459 -9.25 43.70 8.16
CA LEU A 459 -7.93 44.30 7.90
C LEU A 459 -7.95 45.83 7.98
N GLU A 460 -9.07 46.52 7.63
CA GLU A 460 -9.18 47.97 7.69
C GLU A 460 -8.76 48.58 9.04
N PRO A 461 -9.12 48.05 10.22
CA PRO A 461 -8.70 48.59 11.51
C PRO A 461 -7.22 48.30 11.85
N LEU A 462 -6.58 47.40 11.13
CA LEU A 462 -5.18 47.00 11.39
C LEU A 462 -4.17 47.85 10.60
N GLY A 463 -4.60 48.71 9.69
CA GLY A 463 -3.81 49.65 8.88
C GLY A 463 -3.35 49.04 7.60
#